data_80970775cef3f79b78f28ec53e7f1f29
#
_entry.id   80970775cef3f79b78f28ec53e7f1f29
#
_cell.length_a   1.000
_cell.length_b   1.000
_cell.length_c   1.000
_cell.angle_alpha   90.00
_cell.angle_beta   90.00
_cell.angle_gamma   90.00
#
_symmetry.space_group_name_H-M   'P 1'
#
loop_
_entity.id
_entity.type
_entity.pdbx_description
1 polymer ?
#
loop_
_entity_poly.entity_id
_entity_poly.type
_entity_poly.pdbx_seq_one_letter_code
_entity_poly.pdbx_strand_id
1 'polypeptide(L)'
;EINRGEISKIFGELFFAVDPGYRGVAGEVSTQYANLHADSNEKFYIPDNVYIIGTMNDIDRSVDSFDFAMRRRFRFVELRADERLEMLANLNNEEKEAEAIARMSALNVEIAATEGLNENYQIGASYFLKLKNIDFDQLWSDYLHPLLQEYINGMYDEEGIMERFKKAYNQ
;
A
#
# COMPACT_ATOMS: atom_id res chain seq x y z
N GLU A 1 4.24 -5.53 -0.43
CA GLU A 1 3.57 -5.63 -1.76
C GLU A 1 3.28 -7.10 -2.11
N ILE A 2 2.45 -7.72 -1.28
CA ILE A 2 2.12 -9.16 -1.40
C ILE A 2 1.39 -9.47 -2.72
N ASN A 3 0.72 -8.50 -3.31
CA ASN A 3 -0.01 -8.61 -4.55
C ASN A 3 0.86 -8.54 -5.83
N ARG A 4 2.17 -8.27 -5.74
CA ARG A 4 3.07 -8.26 -6.90
C ARG A 4 3.53 -9.64 -7.37
N GLY A 5 3.18 -10.69 -6.66
CA GLY A 5 3.47 -12.05 -7.04
C GLY A 5 2.24 -12.94 -7.01
N GLU A 6 2.26 -14.05 -7.74
CA GLU A 6 1.24 -15.08 -7.63
C GLU A 6 1.35 -15.80 -6.27
N ILE A 7 0.62 -15.30 -5.28
CA ILE A 7 0.73 -15.73 -3.88
C ILE A 7 0.48 -17.23 -3.73
N SER A 8 -0.47 -17.79 -4.48
CA SER A 8 -0.76 -19.21 -4.50
C SER A 8 0.46 -20.05 -4.92
N LYS A 9 1.25 -19.53 -5.87
CA LYS A 9 2.52 -20.19 -6.26
C LYS A 9 3.63 -19.96 -5.27
N ILE A 10 3.69 -18.77 -4.63
CA ILE A 10 4.71 -18.46 -3.62
C ILE A 10 4.55 -19.36 -2.39
N PHE A 11 3.33 -19.54 -1.91
CA PHE A 11 3.06 -20.43 -0.78
C PHE A 11 3.03 -21.92 -1.19
N GLY A 12 2.76 -22.21 -2.46
CA GLY A 12 2.74 -23.59 -2.96
C GLY A 12 1.87 -24.51 -2.09
N GLU A 13 2.46 -25.61 -1.64
CA GLU A 13 1.82 -26.62 -0.78
C GLU A 13 1.44 -26.07 0.60
N LEU A 14 2.00 -24.94 1.03
CA LEU A 14 1.63 -24.28 2.29
C LEU A 14 0.38 -23.39 2.16
N PHE A 15 -0.17 -23.25 0.97
CA PHE A 15 -1.27 -22.34 0.68
C PHE A 15 -2.47 -22.52 1.64
N PHE A 16 -2.85 -23.76 1.95
CA PHE A 16 -3.95 -24.00 2.87
C PHE A 16 -3.59 -23.72 4.34
N ALA A 17 -2.32 -23.93 4.73
CA ALA A 17 -1.82 -23.68 6.08
C ALA A 17 -1.70 -22.18 6.43
N VAL A 18 -1.87 -21.27 5.44
CA VAL A 18 -2.06 -19.86 5.68
C VAL A 18 -3.35 -19.57 6.45
N ASP A 19 -4.38 -20.40 6.23
CA ASP A 19 -5.64 -20.32 6.98
C ASP A 19 -5.39 -20.60 8.47
N PRO A 20 -5.88 -19.74 9.40
CA PRO A 20 -5.71 -19.96 10.83
C PRO A 20 -6.22 -21.31 11.35
N GLY A 21 -7.23 -21.89 10.69
CA GLY A 21 -7.78 -23.21 11.05
C GLY A 21 -6.88 -24.41 10.73
N TYR A 22 -5.81 -24.17 9.94
CA TYR A 22 -4.83 -25.19 9.53
C TYR A 22 -3.42 -24.87 9.99
N ARG A 23 -3.29 -24.25 11.16
CA ARG A 23 -1.99 -23.99 11.80
C ARG A 23 -1.55 -25.19 12.64
N GLY A 24 -0.25 -25.24 12.93
CA GLY A 24 0.34 -26.32 13.71
C GLY A 24 0.23 -27.69 13.00
N VAL A 25 0.21 -28.74 13.77
CA VAL A 25 0.18 -30.15 13.30
C VAL A 25 -1.02 -30.44 12.39
N ALA A 26 -2.17 -29.78 12.60
CA ALA A 26 -3.34 -29.95 11.74
C ALA A 26 -3.14 -29.53 10.27
N GLY A 27 -2.13 -28.69 10.03
CA GLY A 27 -1.76 -28.18 8.72
C GLY A 27 -0.45 -28.75 8.17
N GLU A 28 0.05 -29.87 8.70
CA GLU A 28 1.27 -30.50 8.23
C GLU A 28 1.21 -30.95 6.77
N VAL A 29 2.25 -30.61 6.01
CA VAL A 29 2.43 -31.00 4.61
C VAL A 29 3.79 -31.61 4.36
N SER A 30 3.90 -32.46 3.35
CA SER A 30 5.18 -32.79 2.76
C SER A 30 5.54 -31.73 1.75
N THR A 31 6.71 -31.09 1.91
CA THR A 31 7.19 -30.10 0.95
C THR A 31 7.63 -30.79 -0.35
N GLN A 32 7.65 -30.03 -1.44
CA GLN A 32 8.03 -30.53 -2.77
C GLN A 32 9.39 -31.27 -2.79
N TYR A 33 10.30 -30.86 -1.93
CA TYR A 33 11.66 -31.41 -1.86
C TYR A 33 11.90 -32.23 -0.59
N ALA A 34 10.85 -32.73 0.07
CA ALA A 34 10.95 -33.55 1.30
C ALA A 34 11.88 -34.77 1.12
N ASN A 35 11.92 -35.34 -0.10
CA ASN A 35 12.81 -36.46 -0.45
C ASN A 35 14.32 -36.11 -0.39
N LEU A 36 14.68 -34.85 -0.33
CA LEU A 36 16.05 -34.38 -0.18
C LEU A 36 16.46 -34.15 1.28
N HIS A 37 15.52 -34.22 2.22
CA HIS A 37 15.79 -34.09 3.64
C HIS A 37 16.40 -35.37 4.19
N ALA A 38 17.13 -35.28 5.30
CA ALA A 38 17.70 -36.43 5.99
C ALA A 38 16.63 -37.44 6.45
N ASP A 39 15.44 -36.95 6.83
CA ASP A 39 14.23 -37.73 7.04
C ASP A 39 13.21 -37.34 5.98
N SER A 40 12.95 -38.22 5.03
CA SER A 40 11.94 -38.02 3.96
C SER A 40 10.49 -37.95 4.48
N ASN A 41 10.24 -38.37 5.72
CA ASN A 41 8.94 -38.25 6.37
C ASN A 41 8.75 -36.94 7.15
N GLU A 42 9.79 -36.10 7.21
CA GLU A 42 9.69 -34.79 7.83
C GLU A 42 8.58 -33.98 7.20
N LYS A 43 7.71 -33.43 8.05
CA LYS A 43 6.59 -32.58 7.66
C LYS A 43 6.88 -31.14 8.02
N PHE A 44 6.34 -30.24 7.22
CA PHE A 44 6.39 -28.83 7.51
C PHE A 44 5.00 -28.31 7.88
N TYR A 45 4.93 -27.38 8.82
CA TYR A 45 3.71 -26.67 9.17
C TYR A 45 4.03 -25.23 9.56
N ILE A 46 3.02 -24.38 9.53
CA ILE A 46 3.12 -23.01 10.04
C ILE A 46 2.68 -23.01 11.51
N PRO A 47 3.55 -22.71 12.47
CA PRO A 47 3.19 -22.69 13.89
C PRO A 47 2.05 -21.71 14.22
N ASP A 48 1.28 -21.99 15.27
CA ASP A 48 0.13 -21.17 15.67
C ASP A 48 0.53 -19.74 16.08
N ASN A 49 1.76 -19.54 16.54
CA ASN A 49 2.28 -18.25 16.96
C ASN A 49 2.94 -17.46 15.83
N VAL A 50 2.87 -17.92 14.59
CA VAL A 50 3.37 -17.19 13.41
C VAL A 50 2.25 -16.37 12.79
N TYR A 51 2.48 -15.07 12.67
CA TYR A 51 1.57 -14.13 12.01
C TYR A 51 2.17 -13.69 10.68
N ILE A 52 1.33 -13.68 9.64
CA ILE A 52 1.71 -13.24 8.29
C ILE A 52 1.08 -11.88 8.06
N ILE A 53 1.92 -10.85 7.92
CA ILE A 53 1.49 -9.47 7.64
C ILE A 53 1.95 -9.13 6.23
N GLY A 54 1.00 -8.80 5.36
CA GLY A 54 1.26 -8.36 4.01
C GLY A 54 0.79 -6.92 3.80
N THR A 55 1.51 -6.19 2.95
CA THR A 55 1.07 -4.89 2.45
C THR A 55 0.69 -5.00 0.99
N MET A 56 -0.28 -4.21 0.54
CA MET A 56 -0.65 -4.11 -0.87
C MET A 56 -1.14 -2.71 -1.21
N ASN A 57 -0.93 -2.31 -2.46
CA ASN A 57 -1.54 -1.11 -3.03
C ASN A 57 -2.63 -1.52 -4.01
N ASP A 58 -3.84 -1.03 -3.80
CA ASP A 58 -5.00 -1.37 -4.65
C ASP A 58 -5.00 -0.59 -5.99
N ILE A 59 -4.23 0.52 -6.06
CA ILE A 59 -4.16 1.38 -7.24
C ILE A 59 -3.30 0.76 -8.36
N ASP A 60 -2.39 -0.14 -8.03
CA ASP A 60 -1.45 -0.72 -8.99
C ASP A 60 -2.18 -1.64 -9.96
N ARG A 61 -2.61 -1.07 -11.09
CA ARG A 61 -3.36 -1.77 -12.15
C ARG A 61 -2.54 -2.87 -12.84
N SER A 62 -1.23 -2.92 -12.61
CA SER A 62 -0.32 -3.92 -13.19
C SER A 62 -0.32 -5.24 -12.43
N VAL A 63 -1.06 -5.32 -11.34
CA VAL A 63 -1.04 -6.45 -10.43
C VAL A 63 -2.31 -7.27 -10.55
N ASP A 64 -2.14 -8.59 -10.66
CA ASP A 64 -3.23 -9.55 -10.64
C ASP A 64 -4.09 -9.38 -9.39
N SER A 65 -5.40 -9.42 -9.58
CA SER A 65 -6.34 -9.37 -8.47
C SER A 65 -6.08 -10.52 -7.50
N PHE A 66 -5.97 -10.18 -6.23
CA PHE A 66 -5.88 -11.13 -5.15
C PHE A 66 -7.04 -12.13 -5.24
N ASP A 67 -6.77 -13.41 -5.49
CA ASP A 67 -7.81 -14.38 -5.72
C ASP A 67 -8.70 -14.55 -4.48
N PHE A 68 -9.96 -14.96 -4.70
CA PHE A 68 -10.94 -15.13 -3.62
C PHE A 68 -10.53 -16.20 -2.60
N ALA A 69 -9.79 -17.22 -3.01
CA ALA A 69 -9.35 -18.27 -2.12
C ALA A 69 -8.28 -17.75 -1.14
N MET A 70 -7.38 -16.87 -1.64
CA MET A 70 -6.39 -16.22 -0.80
C MET A 70 -7.03 -15.13 0.06
N ARG A 71 -7.98 -14.36 -0.50
CA ARG A 71 -8.67 -13.29 0.22
C ARG A 71 -9.34 -13.76 1.51
N ARG A 72 -9.88 -14.97 1.53
CA ARG A 72 -10.51 -15.57 2.72
C ARG A 72 -9.55 -15.87 3.87
N ARG A 73 -8.26 -15.99 3.59
CA ARG A 73 -7.23 -16.36 4.57
C ARG A 73 -6.62 -15.18 5.29
N PHE A 74 -6.90 -13.96 4.84
CA PHE A 74 -6.38 -12.73 5.42
C PHE A 74 -7.50 -11.84 5.93
N ARG A 75 -7.20 -11.13 7.02
CA ARG A 75 -7.99 -9.98 7.45
C ARG A 75 -7.44 -8.75 6.74
N PHE A 76 -8.27 -8.10 5.95
CA PHE A 76 -7.91 -6.85 5.30
C PHE A 76 -8.16 -5.68 6.25
N VAL A 77 -7.20 -4.79 6.32
CA VAL A 77 -7.28 -3.51 7.04
C VAL A 77 -6.89 -2.44 6.05
N GLU A 78 -7.84 -1.60 5.70
CA GLU A 78 -7.60 -0.44 4.85
C GLU A 78 -6.89 0.64 5.67
N LEU A 79 -5.90 1.29 5.07
CA LEU A 79 -5.23 2.48 5.58
C LEU A 79 -5.48 3.62 4.61
N ARG A 80 -6.38 4.52 4.98
CA ARG A 80 -6.76 5.66 4.14
C ARG A 80 -5.73 6.79 4.25
N ALA A 81 -5.70 7.64 3.23
CA ALA A 81 -4.77 8.77 3.18
C ALA A 81 -4.98 9.80 4.30
N ASP A 82 -6.22 9.95 4.77
CA ASP A 82 -6.62 10.86 5.86
C ASP A 82 -6.39 10.26 7.26
N GLU A 83 -5.97 9.01 7.33
CA GLU A 83 -5.58 8.35 8.58
C GLU A 83 -4.09 8.57 8.89
N ARG A 84 -3.71 8.38 10.16
CA ARG A 84 -2.32 8.44 10.61
C ARG A 84 -1.65 9.82 10.43
N LEU A 85 -2.43 10.88 10.50
CA LEU A 85 -1.91 12.26 10.45
C LEU A 85 -0.96 12.56 11.61
N GLU A 86 -1.14 11.87 12.73
CA GLU A 86 -0.28 11.96 13.91
C GLU A 86 1.21 11.68 13.60
N MET A 87 1.52 10.99 12.51
CA MET A 87 2.91 10.80 12.10
C MET A 87 3.61 12.10 11.73
N LEU A 88 2.85 13.14 11.33
CA LEU A 88 3.41 14.44 10.95
C LEU A 88 3.96 15.22 12.15
N ALA A 89 3.59 14.88 13.38
CA ALA A 89 4.24 15.39 14.59
C ALA A 89 5.76 15.12 14.60
N ASN A 90 6.21 14.11 13.86
CA ASN A 90 7.64 13.85 13.64
C ASN A 90 8.37 14.94 12.83
N LEU A 91 7.68 15.93 12.29
CA LEU A 91 8.30 17.11 11.68
C LEU A 91 8.93 18.02 12.75
N ASN A 92 8.51 17.86 14.03
CA ASN A 92 8.98 18.64 15.17
C ASN A 92 8.83 20.17 14.97
N ASN A 93 7.79 20.58 14.28
CA ASN A 93 7.44 21.97 14.00
C ASN A 93 5.92 22.05 13.78
N GLU A 94 5.19 22.62 14.72
CA GLU A 94 3.73 22.68 14.73
C GLU A 94 3.16 23.48 13.54
N GLU A 95 3.80 24.58 13.15
CA GLU A 95 3.36 25.37 11.99
C GLU A 95 3.50 24.57 10.70
N LYS A 96 4.65 23.91 10.53
CA LYS A 96 4.92 23.06 9.36
C LYS A 96 4.01 21.83 9.30
N GLU A 97 3.69 21.25 10.45
CA GLU A 97 2.72 20.14 10.58
C GLU A 97 1.33 20.58 10.15
N ALA A 98 0.84 21.70 10.69
CA ALA A 98 -0.47 22.26 10.35
C ALA A 98 -0.57 22.60 8.85
N GLU A 99 0.46 23.23 8.29
CA GLU A 99 0.54 23.54 6.86
C GLU A 99 0.56 22.26 6.00
N ALA A 100 1.32 21.23 6.41
CA ALA A 100 1.39 19.96 5.71
C ALA A 100 0.01 19.27 5.66
N ILE A 101 -0.72 19.27 6.78
CA ILE A 101 -2.07 18.72 6.85
C ILE A 101 -3.04 19.51 5.95
N ALA A 102 -2.99 20.84 5.99
CA ALA A 102 -3.86 21.69 5.18
C ALA A 102 -3.63 21.46 3.68
N ARG A 103 -2.38 21.54 3.22
CA ARG A 103 -2.01 21.32 1.81
C ARG A 103 -2.36 19.92 1.32
N MET A 104 -2.08 18.90 2.14
CA MET A 104 -2.43 17.51 1.84
C MET A 104 -3.94 17.33 1.70
N SER A 105 -4.70 17.87 2.63
CA SER A 105 -6.17 17.75 2.63
C SER A 105 -6.79 18.44 1.42
N ALA A 106 -6.34 19.65 1.09
CA ALA A 106 -6.83 20.40 -0.06
C ALA A 106 -6.51 19.69 -1.38
N LEU A 107 -5.28 19.17 -1.52
CA LEU A 107 -4.87 18.38 -2.67
C LEU A 107 -5.72 17.11 -2.80
N ASN A 108 -5.93 16.37 -1.72
CA ASN A 108 -6.70 15.13 -1.71
C ASN A 108 -8.18 15.33 -2.06
N VAL A 109 -8.77 16.45 -1.67
CA VAL A 109 -10.13 16.82 -2.10
C VAL A 109 -10.18 17.00 -3.62
N GLU A 110 -9.21 17.70 -4.21
CA GLU A 110 -9.15 17.93 -5.65
C GLU A 110 -8.88 16.62 -6.42
N ILE A 111 -8.01 15.74 -5.90
CA ILE A 111 -7.75 14.43 -6.49
C ILE A 111 -9.04 13.61 -6.55
N ALA A 112 -9.75 13.49 -5.43
CA ALA A 112 -10.98 12.69 -5.36
C ALA A 112 -12.12 13.27 -6.22
N ALA A 113 -12.12 14.59 -6.46
CA ALA A 113 -13.10 15.27 -7.31
C ALA A 113 -12.77 15.21 -8.81
N THR A 114 -11.57 14.77 -9.18
CA THR A 114 -11.13 14.70 -10.58
C THR A 114 -11.75 13.46 -11.26
N GLU A 115 -12.38 13.68 -12.40
CA GLU A 115 -12.97 12.59 -13.20
C GLU A 115 -11.90 11.56 -13.59
N GLY A 116 -12.17 10.28 -13.35
CA GLY A 116 -11.24 9.18 -13.60
C GLY A 116 -10.33 8.84 -12.42
N LEU A 117 -10.29 9.67 -11.39
CA LEU A 117 -9.64 9.37 -10.09
C LEU A 117 -10.71 9.13 -9.01
N ASN A 118 -10.27 8.70 -7.85
CA ASN A 118 -11.12 8.48 -6.67
C ASN A 118 -10.28 8.59 -5.38
N GLU A 119 -10.86 8.29 -4.24
CA GLU A 119 -10.21 8.36 -2.94
C GLU A 119 -8.94 7.49 -2.83
N ASN A 120 -8.83 6.41 -3.60
CA ASN A 120 -7.65 5.54 -3.56
C ASN A 120 -6.39 6.22 -4.11
N TYR A 121 -6.53 7.27 -4.94
CA TYR A 121 -5.42 8.05 -5.48
C TYR A 121 -4.93 9.16 -4.54
N GLN A 122 -5.57 9.32 -3.39
CA GLN A 122 -5.18 10.34 -2.42
C GLN A 122 -3.77 10.11 -1.87
N ILE A 123 -3.10 11.22 -1.55
CA ILE A 123 -1.72 11.21 -1.05
C ILE A 123 -1.74 11.08 0.47
N GLY A 124 -1.04 10.09 0.99
CA GLY A 124 -0.94 9.87 2.44
C GLY A 124 0.15 10.74 3.11
N ALA A 125 0.01 10.90 4.41
CA ALA A 125 0.91 11.72 5.25
C ALA A 125 2.39 11.31 5.16
N SER A 126 2.69 10.07 4.80
CA SER A 126 4.07 9.58 4.64
C SER A 126 4.88 10.34 3.59
N TYR A 127 4.24 10.87 2.53
CA TYR A 127 4.90 11.75 1.56
C TYR A 127 5.38 13.05 2.21
N PHE A 128 4.58 13.62 3.10
CA PHE A 128 4.86 14.87 3.77
C PHE A 128 5.94 14.75 4.87
N LEU A 129 6.28 13.55 5.31
CA LEU A 129 7.45 13.34 6.20
C LEU A 129 8.78 13.73 5.55
N LYS A 130 8.85 13.82 4.23
CA LYS A 130 10.02 14.33 3.50
C LYS A 130 10.34 15.79 3.84
N LEU A 131 9.34 16.53 4.31
CA LEU A 131 9.49 17.91 4.80
C LEU A 131 10.48 18.06 5.99
N LYS A 132 10.94 16.96 6.58
CA LYS A 132 12.08 16.99 7.51
C LYS A 132 13.35 17.53 6.86
N ASN A 133 13.55 17.29 5.58
CA ASN A 133 14.80 17.53 4.87
C ASN A 133 14.64 18.46 3.66
N ILE A 134 13.41 18.73 3.22
CA ILE A 134 13.08 19.54 2.05
C ILE A 134 11.99 20.55 2.40
N ASP A 135 11.78 21.53 1.53
CA ASP A 135 10.66 22.44 1.63
C ASP A 135 9.42 21.98 0.83
N PHE A 136 8.34 22.74 0.88
CA PHE A 136 7.10 22.43 0.18
C PHE A 136 7.22 22.49 -1.34
N ASP A 137 8.05 23.41 -1.86
CA ASP A 137 8.26 23.54 -3.31
C ASP A 137 9.04 22.34 -3.85
N GLN A 138 10.06 21.88 -3.11
CA GLN A 138 10.80 20.68 -3.44
C GLN A 138 9.93 19.42 -3.29
N LEU A 139 9.07 19.34 -2.27
CA LEU A 139 8.12 18.25 -2.12
C LEU A 139 7.19 18.16 -3.34
N TRP A 140 6.70 19.31 -3.80
CA TRP A 140 5.90 19.37 -5.00
C TRP A 140 6.67 18.91 -6.24
N SER A 141 7.80 19.58 -6.54
CA SER A 141 8.54 19.36 -7.79
C SER A 141 9.11 17.96 -7.92
N ASP A 142 9.64 17.43 -6.83
CA ASP A 142 10.46 16.22 -6.89
C ASP A 142 9.64 14.95 -6.63
N TYR A 143 8.50 15.08 -5.94
CA TYR A 143 7.72 13.91 -5.50
C TYR A 143 6.24 13.93 -5.90
N LEU A 144 5.52 15.03 -5.64
CA LEU A 144 4.08 15.05 -5.88
C LEU A 144 3.75 15.24 -7.36
N HIS A 145 4.37 16.21 -8.02
CA HIS A 145 4.12 16.48 -9.42
C HIS A 145 4.40 15.28 -10.33
N PRO A 146 5.54 14.57 -10.24
CA PRO A 146 5.78 13.38 -11.06
C PRO A 146 4.77 12.27 -10.82
N LEU A 147 4.39 12.04 -9.55
CA LEU A 147 3.39 11.03 -9.19
C LEU A 147 2.01 11.37 -9.75
N LEU A 148 1.57 12.62 -9.57
CA LEU A 148 0.28 13.09 -10.05
C LEU A 148 0.23 13.11 -11.59
N GLN A 149 1.35 13.39 -12.25
CA GLN A 149 1.45 13.29 -13.70
C GLN A 149 1.21 11.85 -14.18
N GLU A 150 1.73 10.86 -13.45
CA GLU A 150 1.47 9.45 -13.77
C GLU A 150 -0.01 9.08 -13.59
N TYR A 151 -0.67 9.63 -12.57
CA TYR A 151 -2.10 9.39 -12.32
C TYR A 151 -3.01 9.90 -13.44
N ILE A 152 -2.69 11.06 -14.00
CA ILE A 152 -3.51 11.74 -15.01
C ILE A 152 -3.04 11.45 -16.46
N ASN A 153 -1.97 10.69 -16.62
CA ASN A 153 -1.42 10.37 -17.94
C ASN A 153 -2.47 9.70 -18.84
N GLY A 154 -2.71 10.28 -19.99
CA GLY A 154 -3.72 9.85 -20.96
C GLY A 154 -5.13 10.36 -20.69
N MET A 155 -5.33 11.20 -19.65
CA MET A 155 -6.60 11.86 -19.40
C MET A 155 -6.80 13.08 -20.32
N TYR A 156 -8.06 13.45 -20.53
CA TYR A 156 -8.37 14.72 -21.20
C TYR A 156 -7.98 15.90 -20.32
N ASP A 157 -7.27 16.90 -20.88
CA ASP A 157 -6.84 18.13 -20.18
C ASP A 157 -5.88 17.91 -19.00
N GLU A 158 -4.82 17.12 -19.21
CA GLU A 158 -3.79 16.87 -18.19
C GLU A 158 -3.21 18.15 -17.58
N GLU A 159 -2.93 19.17 -18.43
CA GLU A 159 -2.38 20.46 -17.98
C GLU A 159 -3.34 21.18 -17.04
N GLY A 160 -4.63 21.27 -17.40
CA GLY A 160 -5.63 21.91 -16.57
C GLY A 160 -5.86 21.16 -15.25
N ILE A 161 -5.81 19.83 -15.26
CA ILE A 161 -5.90 19.02 -14.04
C ILE A 161 -4.69 19.30 -13.14
N MET A 162 -3.49 19.29 -13.68
CA MET A 162 -2.26 19.55 -12.93
C MET A 162 -2.24 20.96 -12.32
N GLU A 163 -2.74 21.96 -13.04
CA GLU A 163 -2.88 23.32 -12.52
C GLU A 163 -3.84 23.39 -11.33
N ARG A 164 -4.98 22.67 -11.39
CA ARG A 164 -5.91 22.56 -10.25
C ARG A 164 -5.27 21.91 -9.03
N PHE A 165 -4.52 20.82 -9.24
CA PHE A 165 -3.77 20.16 -8.18
C PHE A 165 -2.76 21.09 -7.53
N LYS A 166 -1.97 21.80 -8.34
CA LYS A 166 -0.97 22.78 -7.84
C LYS A 166 -1.64 23.92 -7.07
N LYS A 167 -2.77 24.39 -7.56
CA LYS A 167 -3.53 25.46 -6.89
C LYS A 167 -4.07 24.97 -5.54
N ALA A 168 -4.65 23.76 -5.49
CA ALA A 168 -5.13 23.15 -4.25
C ALA A 168 -4.00 22.93 -3.23
N TYR A 169 -2.84 22.46 -3.69
CA TYR A 169 -1.65 22.27 -2.87
C TYR A 169 -1.11 23.57 -2.26
N ASN A 170 -1.31 24.72 -2.90
CA ASN A 170 -0.81 26.02 -2.46
C ASN A 170 -1.84 26.86 -1.69
N GLN A 171 -3.00 26.32 -1.38
CA GLN A 171 -4.01 26.96 -0.51
C GLN A 171 -3.68 26.75 0.97
#